data_6e1bea5e5813ac626b8cd1a999122c44
#
_entry.id   6e1bea5e5813ac626b8cd1a999122c44
#
_cell.length_a   1.000
_cell.length_b   1.000
_cell.length_c   1.000
_cell.angle_alpha   90.00
_cell.angle_beta   90.00
_cell.angle_gamma   90.00
#
_symmetry.space_group_name_H-M   'P 1'
#
loop_
_entity.id
_entity.type
_entity.pdbx_description
1 polymer ?
#
loop_
_entity_poly.entity_id
_entity_poly.type
_entity_poly.pdbx_seq_one_letter_code
_entity_poly.pdbx_strand_id
1 'polypeptide(L)'
;MTSSLLAASLIIALGQSPESVSTEPAEPAASFIQTRLSFLAGDTDFDAPDATTRFHVALDARTAELASGLHAEAAVSVFINPVAVSGAILQDNASFFGLRYRPSSWAPDERLALTVFPVSATRLYMGHENPVAWARISSLTRTGNDGEPALELRLSRRRWDAFVAAKLPSLQNGATQELERRLMLLVGAGVNLSPALRLEAGAANLDLGPGSRPYISGREGDIYTRGVSGRVMWRHGVPVGANVDLALYEGDPTFFERFFAPDVYPGGFGAHVALEGSYVSQQLFDSDSTEWGAMRKQAAHAAALVTRLKWDRLRLHALAYYRTPSFMVLANPGFPLESTLYEQMESLAELSATVGADYFLQDWGLTPGFLVRVTAPATLKSLVPMPMWPRSNPLIVRGTTSYSYLPEGAERSPILTAKATARWDLGEVAGVLAELFYTRDPNQTTFANDDTGVAVVVWDSQDIVGGNLLFQVRF
;
A
#
# COMPACT_ATOMS: atom_id res chain seq x y z
N MET A 1 -8.00 -12.43 -7.22
CA MET A 1 -7.26 -12.48 -5.97
C MET A 1 -5.77 -12.30 -6.20
N THR A 2 -5.36 -11.27 -6.85
CA THR A 2 -3.94 -11.02 -7.14
C THR A 2 -3.77 -9.54 -7.44
N SER A 3 -3.77 -8.66 -6.45
CA SER A 3 -3.59 -7.23 -6.73
C SER A 3 -2.88 -6.45 -5.64
N SER A 4 -2.30 -7.08 -4.63
CA SER A 4 -1.86 -6.37 -3.44
C SER A 4 -0.34 -6.09 -3.35
N LEU A 5 0.45 -6.31 -4.39
CA LEU A 5 1.91 -6.36 -4.23
C LEU A 5 2.73 -5.33 -5.01
N LEU A 6 2.15 -4.23 -5.46
CA LEU A 6 2.81 -3.46 -6.51
C LEU A 6 2.98 -1.95 -6.27
N ALA A 7 3.26 -1.47 -5.10
CA ALA A 7 3.35 -0.02 -4.95
C ALA A 7 4.56 0.52 -4.16
N ALA A 8 5.73 -0.06 -4.27
CA ALA A 8 6.75 0.10 -3.27
C ALA A 8 7.88 1.06 -3.44
N SER A 9 8.34 1.23 -4.59
CA SER A 9 9.69 1.78 -4.72
C SER A 9 9.76 3.30 -4.82
N LEU A 10 8.63 3.97 -4.87
CA LEU A 10 8.63 5.43 -4.89
C LEU A 10 8.51 6.07 -3.50
N ILE A 11 8.06 5.31 -2.49
CA ILE A 11 8.12 5.81 -1.11
C ILE A 11 9.57 6.01 -0.66
N ILE A 12 10.54 5.24 -1.18
CA ILE A 12 11.96 5.53 -0.93
C ILE A 12 12.37 6.87 -1.57
N ALA A 13 11.81 7.24 -2.70
CA ALA A 13 12.03 8.57 -3.27
C ALA A 13 11.13 9.66 -2.67
N LEU A 14 9.95 9.30 -2.12
CA LEU A 14 8.99 10.21 -1.52
C LEU A 14 9.11 10.29 0.01
N GLY A 15 9.52 9.24 0.65
CA GLY A 15 9.67 9.11 2.09
C GLY A 15 11.10 9.02 2.57
N GLN A 16 12.11 9.01 1.70
CA GLN A 16 13.45 9.37 2.11
C GLN A 16 13.50 10.87 2.43
N SER A 17 12.94 11.15 3.58
CA SER A 17 13.64 12.10 4.41
C SER A 17 15.09 11.67 4.41
N PRO A 18 16.07 12.58 4.36
CA PRO A 18 17.44 12.20 4.56
C PRO A 18 17.53 11.49 5.91
N GLU A 19 17.31 10.17 5.92
CA GLU A 19 17.80 9.33 6.98
C GLU A 19 19.29 9.43 6.86
N SER A 20 19.86 10.07 7.86
CA SER A 20 21.29 10.28 7.99
C SER A 20 21.94 10.74 6.68
N VAL A 21 22.18 12.01 6.59
CA VAL A 21 23.39 12.47 5.94
C VAL A 21 24.52 11.67 6.57
N SER A 22 24.82 10.49 6.03
CA SER A 22 26.16 9.99 6.11
C SER A 22 26.97 11.08 5.40
N THR A 23 27.82 11.75 6.14
CA THR A 23 28.83 12.62 5.59
C THR A 23 29.90 11.77 4.89
N GLU A 24 29.47 10.89 3.99
CA GLU A 24 30.36 10.35 3.00
C GLU A 24 30.67 11.47 2.01
N PRO A 25 31.93 11.78 1.76
CA PRO A 25 32.32 12.72 0.71
C PRO A 25 31.67 12.24 -0.56
N ALA A 26 30.94 13.14 -1.25
CA ALA A 26 30.27 12.84 -2.51
C ALA A 26 31.37 12.41 -3.50
N GLU A 27 31.61 11.12 -3.59
CA GLU A 27 32.33 10.56 -4.72
C GLU A 27 31.59 10.96 -5.98
N PRO A 28 32.30 11.37 -7.05
CA PRO A 28 31.67 11.61 -8.33
C PRO A 28 30.93 10.34 -8.68
N ALA A 29 29.60 10.45 -8.82
CA ALA A 29 28.70 9.30 -8.94
C ALA A 29 29.16 8.45 -10.15
N ALA A 30 29.90 7.38 -9.86
CA ALA A 30 30.31 6.41 -10.85
C ALA A 30 29.06 5.76 -11.47
N SER A 31 29.17 5.36 -12.73
CA SER A 31 28.14 4.50 -13.31
C SER A 31 28.08 3.17 -12.56
N PHE A 32 26.90 2.70 -12.27
CA PHE A 32 26.73 1.38 -11.65
C PHE A 32 25.57 0.62 -12.30
N ILE A 33 25.69 -0.69 -12.26
CA ILE A 33 24.59 -1.62 -12.52
C ILE A 33 24.51 -2.55 -11.32
N GLN A 34 23.33 -2.69 -10.75
CA GLN A 34 23.06 -3.56 -9.62
C GLN A 34 21.88 -4.47 -9.95
N THR A 35 22.05 -5.76 -9.72
CA THR A 35 20.99 -6.76 -9.89
C THR A 35 20.56 -7.28 -8.52
N ARG A 36 19.25 -7.39 -8.32
CA ARG A 36 18.65 -7.93 -7.11
C ARG A 36 17.70 -9.04 -7.48
N LEU A 37 17.86 -10.19 -6.84
CA LEU A 37 17.01 -11.35 -7.00
C LEU A 37 16.36 -11.69 -5.66
N SER A 38 15.06 -11.90 -5.66
CA SER A 38 14.33 -12.31 -4.47
C SER A 38 13.44 -13.50 -4.79
N PHE A 39 13.35 -14.40 -3.83
CA PHE A 39 12.41 -15.51 -3.83
C PHE A 39 11.54 -15.40 -2.58
N LEU A 40 10.24 -15.30 -2.78
CA LEU A 40 9.24 -15.29 -1.71
C LEU A 40 8.42 -16.57 -1.81
N ALA A 41 8.49 -17.39 -0.78
CA ALA A 41 7.65 -18.58 -0.60
C ALA A 41 6.64 -18.33 0.51
N GLY A 42 5.42 -18.79 0.28
CA GLY A 42 4.34 -18.67 1.25
C GLY A 42 3.43 -17.48 1.02
N ASP A 43 3.94 -16.28 0.86
CA ASP A 43 3.20 -15.00 0.63
C ASP A 43 1.74 -15.06 1.13
N THR A 44 1.58 -15.48 2.38
CA THR A 44 0.27 -15.58 3.03
C THR A 44 -0.05 -14.27 3.71
N ASP A 45 -1.20 -13.71 3.38
CA ASP A 45 -1.76 -12.56 4.06
C ASP A 45 -2.52 -13.00 5.31
N PHE A 46 -2.55 -12.17 6.34
CA PHE A 46 -3.37 -12.41 7.54
C PHE A 46 -4.87 -12.45 7.24
N ASP A 47 -5.28 -11.71 6.22
CA ASP A 47 -6.67 -11.50 5.83
C ASP A 47 -7.10 -12.42 4.68
N ALA A 48 -6.15 -13.07 4.00
CA ALA A 48 -6.39 -14.01 2.91
C ALA A 48 -5.31 -15.12 2.91
N PRO A 49 -5.67 -16.36 3.27
CA PRO A 49 -4.72 -17.45 3.44
C PRO A 49 -4.20 -18.06 2.10
N ASP A 50 -4.39 -17.40 0.98
CA ASP A 50 -3.92 -17.87 -0.32
C ASP A 50 -2.41 -17.75 -0.42
N ALA A 51 -1.73 -18.86 -0.22
CA ALA A 51 -0.27 -18.94 -0.36
C ALA A 51 0.15 -18.79 -1.82
N THR A 52 0.99 -17.81 -2.11
CA THR A 52 1.60 -17.63 -3.42
C THR A 52 3.12 -17.69 -3.33
N THR A 53 3.75 -18.29 -4.35
CA THR A 53 5.20 -18.28 -4.50
C THR A 53 5.57 -17.35 -5.64
N ARG A 54 6.52 -16.44 -5.40
CA ARG A 54 6.92 -15.42 -6.38
C ARG A 54 8.43 -15.30 -6.46
N PHE A 55 8.89 -14.97 -7.65
CA PHE A 55 10.23 -14.45 -7.85
C PHE A 55 10.14 -12.96 -8.15
N HIS A 56 11.04 -12.19 -7.57
CA HIS A 56 11.23 -10.78 -7.89
C HIS A 56 12.61 -10.58 -8.49
N VAL A 57 12.65 -9.94 -9.64
CA VAL A 57 13.89 -9.59 -10.33
C VAL A 57 13.92 -8.08 -10.49
N ALA A 58 14.97 -7.44 -10.00
CA ALA A 58 15.18 -6.02 -10.21
C ALA A 58 16.60 -5.78 -10.74
N LEU A 59 16.69 -4.94 -11.76
CA LEU A 59 17.94 -4.44 -12.34
C LEU A 59 17.90 -2.92 -12.26
N ASP A 60 18.80 -2.33 -11.49
CA ASP A 60 18.97 -0.89 -11.38
C ASP A 60 20.26 -0.48 -12.09
N ALA A 61 20.18 0.56 -12.91
CA ALA A 61 21.30 1.13 -13.61
C ALA A 61 21.32 2.65 -13.46
N ARG A 62 22.52 3.20 -13.30
CA ARG A 62 22.76 4.64 -13.26
C ARG A 62 23.97 4.99 -14.09
N THR A 63 23.87 6.07 -14.87
CA THR A 63 25.00 6.57 -15.66
C THR A 63 25.93 7.43 -14.79
N ALA A 64 27.18 7.54 -15.19
CA ALA A 64 28.00 8.68 -14.84
C ALA A 64 27.34 9.98 -15.33
N GLU A 65 27.92 11.10 -14.98
CA GLU A 65 27.44 12.41 -15.44
C GLU A 65 27.43 12.49 -16.98
N LEU A 66 26.25 12.64 -17.56
CA LEU A 66 26.07 12.75 -19.01
C LEU A 66 26.39 14.15 -19.54
N ALA A 67 26.05 15.16 -18.76
CA ALA A 67 26.35 16.57 -18.96
C ALA A 67 26.38 17.24 -17.58
N SER A 68 26.88 18.47 -17.47
CA SER A 68 27.02 19.15 -16.18
C SER A 68 25.79 19.02 -15.28
N GLY A 69 25.91 18.19 -14.25
CA GLY A 69 24.85 17.89 -13.27
C GLY A 69 23.72 16.97 -13.75
N LEU A 70 23.78 16.42 -14.98
CA LEU A 70 22.75 15.55 -15.52
C LEU A 70 23.16 14.07 -15.45
N HIS A 71 22.31 13.24 -14.85
CA HIS A 71 22.44 11.78 -14.80
C HIS A 71 21.16 11.12 -15.34
N ALA A 72 21.32 9.96 -15.95
CA ALA A 72 20.18 9.09 -16.26
C ALA A 72 20.19 7.87 -15.32
N GLU A 73 19.01 7.38 -15.04
CA GLU A 73 18.80 6.16 -14.28
C GLU A 73 17.69 5.35 -14.89
N ALA A 74 17.73 4.04 -14.70
CA ALA A 74 16.67 3.14 -15.11
C ALA A 74 16.57 2.00 -14.10
N ALA A 75 15.35 1.53 -13.88
CA ALA A 75 15.13 0.28 -13.16
C ALA A 75 14.14 -0.59 -13.94
N VAL A 76 14.47 -1.86 -14.06
CA VAL A 76 13.54 -2.91 -14.49
C VAL A 76 13.24 -3.75 -13.27
N SER A 77 11.97 -3.84 -12.92
CA SER A 77 11.52 -4.56 -11.72
C SER A 77 10.28 -5.36 -12.06
N VAL A 78 10.36 -6.68 -11.92
CA VAL A 78 9.29 -7.59 -12.34
C VAL A 78 9.08 -8.71 -11.31
N PHE A 79 7.81 -9.07 -11.12
CA PHE A 79 7.44 -10.33 -10.46
C PHE A 79 7.19 -11.42 -11.49
N ILE A 80 7.63 -12.63 -11.16
CA ILE A 80 7.34 -13.85 -11.90
C ILE A 80 6.52 -14.74 -10.97
N ASN A 81 5.29 -15.05 -11.38
CA ASN A 81 4.34 -15.85 -10.64
C ASN A 81 4.25 -17.25 -11.29
N PRO A 82 4.98 -18.26 -10.81
CA PRO A 82 5.03 -19.57 -11.46
C PRO A 82 3.71 -20.34 -11.41
N VAL A 83 2.84 -20.00 -10.45
CA VAL A 83 1.51 -20.61 -10.27
C VAL A 83 0.45 -19.52 -10.37
N ALA A 84 0.25 -18.96 -11.56
CA ALA A 84 -0.81 -18.00 -11.80
C ALA A 84 -2.11 -18.74 -12.12
N VAL A 85 -3.00 -18.90 -11.16
CA VAL A 85 -4.32 -19.53 -11.38
C VAL A 85 -5.25 -18.62 -12.21
N SER A 86 -5.03 -17.32 -12.18
CA SER A 86 -5.87 -16.33 -12.88
C SER A 86 -5.17 -15.00 -13.21
N GLY A 87 -3.85 -14.95 -13.23
CA GLY A 87 -3.08 -13.71 -13.42
C GLY A 87 -1.93 -13.85 -14.41
N ALA A 88 -1.27 -12.75 -14.71
CA ALA A 88 -0.11 -12.75 -15.56
C ALA A 88 1.07 -13.46 -14.89
N ILE A 89 1.74 -14.34 -15.64
CA ILE A 89 2.97 -15.01 -15.20
C ILE A 89 4.06 -13.98 -14.91
N LEU A 90 4.13 -12.92 -15.72
CA LEU A 90 5.08 -11.82 -15.58
C LEU A 90 4.31 -10.54 -15.27
N GLN A 91 4.68 -9.85 -14.18
CA GLN A 91 4.02 -8.63 -13.74
C GLN A 91 5.05 -7.53 -13.49
N ASP A 92 4.90 -6.39 -14.16
CA ASP A 92 5.77 -5.23 -13.93
C ASP A 92 5.61 -4.68 -12.51
N ASN A 93 6.73 -4.37 -11.87
CA ASN A 93 6.79 -3.76 -10.55
C ASN A 93 7.32 -2.33 -10.63
N ALA A 94 6.63 -1.49 -11.40
CA ALA A 94 6.96 -0.10 -11.63
C ALA A 94 8.39 0.11 -12.16
N SER A 95 8.74 -0.59 -13.24
CA SER A 95 9.93 -0.29 -14.02
C SER A 95 9.90 1.16 -14.50
N PHE A 96 11.04 1.83 -14.48
CA PHE A 96 11.09 3.24 -14.85
C PHE A 96 12.38 3.65 -15.56
N PHE A 97 12.30 4.83 -16.22
CA PHE A 97 13.43 5.62 -16.70
C PHE A 97 13.39 6.98 -16.02
N GLY A 98 14.56 7.47 -15.57
CA GLY A 98 14.68 8.73 -14.88
C GLY A 98 15.79 9.60 -15.41
N LEU A 99 15.57 10.91 -15.38
CA LEU A 99 16.61 11.93 -15.55
C LEU A 99 16.71 12.72 -14.25
N ARG A 100 17.91 12.85 -13.73
CA ARG A 100 18.22 13.66 -12.53
C ARG A 100 19.13 14.79 -12.92
N TYR A 101 18.72 16.00 -12.62
CA TYR A 101 19.49 17.20 -12.87
C TYR A 101 19.81 17.92 -11.57
N ARG A 102 21.09 18.18 -11.34
CA ARG A 102 21.61 18.94 -10.21
C ARG A 102 22.61 20.00 -10.69
N PRO A 103 22.21 21.27 -10.80
CA PRO A 103 23.15 22.36 -11.05
C PRO A 103 24.30 22.36 -10.05
N SER A 104 25.49 22.78 -10.45
CA SER A 104 26.67 22.84 -9.58
C SER A 104 26.50 23.75 -8.36
N SER A 105 25.58 24.71 -8.43
CA SER A 105 25.23 25.59 -7.32
C SER A 105 24.30 24.98 -6.28
N TRP A 106 23.75 23.79 -6.53
CA TRP A 106 22.83 23.10 -5.60
C TRP A 106 23.59 22.19 -4.66
N ALA A 107 23.04 22.00 -3.44
CA ALA A 107 23.59 21.06 -2.49
C ALA A 107 23.52 19.61 -3.03
N PRO A 108 24.31 18.67 -2.50
CA PRO A 108 24.35 17.27 -2.97
C PRO A 108 22.99 16.55 -2.93
N ASP A 109 22.15 16.91 -1.97
CA ASP A 109 20.81 16.38 -1.74
C ASP A 109 19.71 17.08 -2.56
N GLU A 110 20.04 18.18 -3.26
CA GLU A 110 19.08 18.92 -4.08
C GLU A 110 19.09 18.41 -5.52
N ARG A 111 17.91 18.25 -6.12
CA ARG A 111 17.77 17.76 -7.51
C ARG A 111 16.41 18.06 -8.11
N LEU A 112 16.38 18.15 -9.42
CA LEU A 112 15.18 18.03 -10.25
C LEU A 112 15.20 16.65 -10.89
N ALA A 113 14.11 15.87 -10.72
CA ALA A 113 14.00 14.53 -11.26
C ALA A 113 12.76 14.44 -12.15
N LEU A 114 12.92 13.86 -13.34
CA LEU A 114 11.84 13.47 -14.22
C LEU A 114 11.85 11.94 -14.30
N THR A 115 10.74 11.30 -13.93
CA THR A 115 10.61 9.84 -13.96
C THR A 115 9.46 9.43 -14.84
N VAL A 116 9.70 8.48 -15.73
CA VAL A 116 8.72 7.90 -16.65
C VAL A 116 8.52 6.43 -16.29
N PHE A 117 7.29 6.03 -16.02
CA PHE A 117 6.85 4.66 -15.81
C PHE A 117 6.16 4.18 -17.10
N PRO A 118 6.80 3.37 -17.95
CA PRO A 118 6.22 3.02 -19.26
C PRO A 118 5.10 1.98 -19.17
N VAL A 119 5.11 1.14 -18.15
CA VAL A 119 4.18 0.00 -18.02
C VAL A 119 3.26 0.19 -16.82
N SER A 120 3.80 0.24 -15.61
CA SER A 120 3.02 0.34 -14.38
C SER A 120 3.57 1.42 -13.45
N ALA A 121 2.69 2.29 -12.98
CA ALA A 121 2.99 3.34 -12.01
C ALA A 121 2.34 3.05 -10.64
N THR A 122 2.26 1.80 -10.27
CA THR A 122 1.66 1.36 -9.00
C THR A 122 2.31 1.99 -7.77
N ARG A 123 3.53 2.52 -7.91
CA ARG A 123 4.27 3.26 -6.88
C ARG A 123 3.79 4.70 -6.67
N LEU A 124 3.03 5.27 -7.63
CA LEU A 124 2.46 6.61 -7.51
C LEU A 124 1.08 6.54 -6.84
N TYR A 125 0.99 6.90 -5.57
CA TYR A 125 -0.23 6.93 -4.77
C TYR A 125 -0.14 7.98 -3.67
N MET A 126 -1.22 8.21 -2.95
CA MET A 126 -1.31 9.14 -1.84
C MET A 126 -1.26 8.39 -0.51
N GLY A 127 -0.62 9.01 0.48
CA GLY A 127 -0.39 8.43 1.79
C GLY A 127 0.91 7.63 1.88
N HIS A 128 1.39 7.36 3.09
CA HIS A 128 2.63 6.63 3.37
C HIS A 128 2.37 5.30 4.06
N GLU A 129 1.52 5.32 5.08
CA GLU A 129 1.17 4.10 5.77
C GLU A 129 0.10 3.33 4.98
N ASN A 130 0.30 2.03 4.81
CA ASN A 130 -0.58 1.19 4.00
C ASN A 130 -2.08 1.34 4.34
N PRO A 131 -2.49 1.36 5.64
CA PRO A 131 -3.91 1.46 5.99
C PRO A 131 -4.58 2.77 5.57
N VAL A 132 -3.83 3.85 5.38
CA VAL A 132 -4.36 5.17 5.01
C VAL A 132 -4.01 5.59 3.59
N ALA A 133 -3.26 4.75 2.86
CA ALA A 133 -2.88 5.00 1.47
C ALA A 133 -4.06 4.77 0.51
N TRP A 134 -4.15 5.59 -0.53
CA TRP A 134 -5.18 5.55 -1.55
C TRP A 134 -4.65 5.99 -2.93
N ALA A 135 -5.49 6.02 -3.95
CA ALA A 135 -5.10 6.27 -5.34
C ALA A 135 -4.18 5.17 -5.94
N ARG A 136 -4.22 3.97 -5.38
CA ARG A 136 -3.61 2.78 -5.96
C ARG A 136 -4.56 2.19 -7.00
N ILE A 137 -4.12 2.08 -8.24
CA ILE A 137 -5.00 1.66 -9.34
C ILE A 137 -4.77 0.21 -9.74
N SER A 138 -3.70 -0.40 -9.30
CA SER A 138 -3.44 -1.83 -9.52
C SER A 138 -4.58 -2.76 -9.06
N SER A 139 -5.43 -2.29 -8.15
CA SER A 139 -6.67 -2.97 -7.77
C SER A 139 -7.82 -2.76 -8.78
N LEU A 140 -7.69 -1.81 -9.71
CA LEU A 140 -8.72 -1.45 -10.69
C LEU A 140 -8.55 -2.21 -12.00
N THR A 141 -7.37 -2.72 -12.28
CA THR A 141 -7.08 -3.46 -13.50
C THR A 141 -7.31 -4.96 -13.26
N ARG A 142 -8.08 -5.60 -14.12
CA ARG A 142 -8.44 -7.03 -14.01
C ARG A 142 -7.25 -7.96 -14.16
N THR A 143 -6.24 -7.51 -14.89
CA THR A 143 -5.01 -8.25 -15.14
C THR A 143 -3.88 -7.32 -14.77
N GLY A 144 -2.97 -7.67 -13.92
CA GLY A 144 -1.84 -6.82 -13.51
C GLY A 144 -0.95 -6.30 -14.66
N ASN A 145 -1.35 -6.50 -15.92
CA ASN A 145 -0.68 -6.08 -17.15
C ASN A 145 -1.42 -4.98 -17.93
N ASP A 146 -2.57 -4.51 -17.46
CA ASP A 146 -3.34 -3.47 -18.17
C ASP A 146 -2.69 -2.09 -17.98
N GLY A 147 -1.50 -1.94 -18.40
CA GLY A 147 -0.64 -0.75 -18.44
C GLY A 147 -1.18 0.52 -17.76
N GLU A 148 -0.46 0.97 -16.74
CA GLU A 148 -0.70 2.23 -16.04
C GLU A 148 0.51 3.16 -16.24
N PRO A 149 0.82 3.60 -17.47
CA PRO A 149 1.95 4.47 -17.70
C PRO A 149 1.79 5.80 -16.97
N ALA A 150 2.91 6.34 -16.51
CA ALA A 150 2.90 7.61 -15.78
C ALA A 150 4.18 8.41 -15.99
N LEU A 151 4.06 9.69 -15.64
CA LEU A 151 5.14 10.66 -15.57
C LEU A 151 5.12 11.35 -14.21
N GLU A 152 6.29 11.51 -13.61
CA GLU A 152 6.49 12.31 -12.41
C GLU A 152 7.58 13.35 -12.62
N LEU A 153 7.34 14.58 -12.21
CA LEU A 153 8.34 15.64 -12.06
C LEU A 153 8.45 15.98 -10.58
N ARG A 154 9.67 15.84 -10.03
CA ARG A 154 9.97 16.11 -8.62
C ARG A 154 11.09 17.11 -8.47
N LEU A 155 10.89 18.10 -7.63
CA LEU A 155 11.92 19.05 -7.19
C LEU A 155 12.22 18.80 -5.72
N SER A 156 13.46 18.45 -5.40
CA SER A 156 13.95 18.29 -4.03
C SER A 156 14.93 19.42 -3.70
N ARG A 157 14.67 20.11 -2.60
CA ARG A 157 15.50 21.18 -2.06
C ARG A 157 15.83 20.81 -0.60
N ARG A 158 16.88 21.40 -0.04
CA ARG A 158 17.39 21.10 1.29
C ARG A 158 16.34 21.08 2.40
N ARG A 159 15.33 21.94 2.33
CA ARG A 159 14.29 22.04 3.37
C ARG A 159 12.91 21.63 2.92
N TRP A 160 12.68 21.46 1.64
CA TRP A 160 11.37 21.11 1.08
C TRP A 160 11.50 20.34 -0.22
N ASP A 161 10.47 19.61 -0.54
CA ASP A 161 10.31 18.94 -1.82
C ASP A 161 8.87 19.08 -2.32
N ALA A 162 8.69 18.96 -3.62
CA ALA A 162 7.37 18.94 -4.23
C ALA A 162 7.39 18.06 -5.48
N PHE A 163 6.24 17.48 -5.81
CA PHE A 163 6.08 16.73 -7.02
C PHE A 163 4.72 16.97 -7.67
N VAL A 164 4.68 16.72 -8.97
CA VAL A 164 3.47 16.56 -9.77
C VAL A 164 3.61 15.29 -10.60
N ALA A 165 2.55 14.51 -10.67
CA ALA A 165 2.53 13.28 -11.46
C ALA A 165 1.21 13.12 -12.20
N ALA A 166 1.28 12.46 -13.36
CA ALA A 166 0.14 12.09 -14.18
C ALA A 166 0.20 10.60 -14.48
N LYS A 167 -0.91 9.89 -14.28
CA LYS A 167 -1.08 8.48 -14.63
C LYS A 167 -2.16 8.34 -15.71
N LEU A 168 -2.00 7.32 -16.56
CA LEU A 168 -2.93 7.00 -17.63
C LEU A 168 -3.35 5.51 -17.58
N PRO A 169 -4.03 5.06 -16.51
CA PRO A 169 -4.51 3.68 -16.45
C PRO A 169 -5.55 3.41 -17.53
N SER A 170 -5.61 2.14 -17.93
CA SER A 170 -6.72 1.61 -18.75
C SER A 170 -7.79 1.09 -17.83
N LEU A 171 -8.95 1.74 -17.83
CA LEU A 171 -10.11 1.33 -17.04
C LEU A 171 -11.21 0.86 -17.96
N GLN A 172 -11.97 -0.14 -17.53
CA GLN A 172 -13.10 -0.62 -18.28
C GLN A 172 -14.27 0.37 -18.19
N ASN A 173 -14.72 0.86 -19.33
CA ASN A 173 -15.94 1.64 -19.43
C ASN A 173 -17.16 0.77 -19.12
N GLY A 174 -17.98 1.18 -18.17
CA GLY A 174 -19.14 0.40 -17.74
C GLY A 174 -20.22 0.24 -18.78
N ALA A 175 -20.36 1.19 -19.68
CA ALA A 175 -21.39 1.16 -20.73
C ALA A 175 -20.95 0.33 -21.95
N THR A 176 -19.72 0.52 -22.43
CA THR A 176 -19.20 -0.12 -23.65
C THR A 176 -18.43 -1.40 -23.37
N GLN A 177 -18.01 -1.63 -22.13
CA GLN A 177 -17.10 -2.72 -21.72
C GLN A 177 -15.72 -2.65 -22.37
N GLU A 178 -15.40 -1.57 -23.07
CA GLU A 178 -14.10 -1.33 -23.68
C GLU A 178 -13.13 -0.73 -22.68
N LEU A 179 -11.83 -0.97 -22.88
CA LEU A 179 -10.77 -0.35 -22.09
C LEU A 179 -10.49 1.07 -22.60
N GLU A 180 -10.61 2.04 -21.72
CA GLU A 180 -10.36 3.44 -22.01
C GLU A 180 -9.22 3.98 -21.16
N ARG A 181 -8.38 4.85 -21.73
CA ARG A 181 -7.35 5.58 -20.99
C ARG A 181 -7.97 6.73 -20.21
N ARG A 182 -7.69 6.79 -18.91
CA ARG A 182 -8.20 7.83 -18.00
C ARG A 182 -7.06 8.61 -17.38
N LEU A 183 -7.23 9.92 -17.25
CA LEU A 183 -6.21 10.78 -16.66
C LEU A 183 -6.37 10.88 -15.15
N MET A 184 -5.29 10.64 -14.44
CA MET A 184 -5.18 10.80 -13.00
C MET A 184 -4.03 11.72 -12.66
N LEU A 185 -4.29 12.72 -11.83
CA LEU A 185 -3.32 13.73 -11.42
C LEU A 185 -3.03 13.61 -9.94
N LEU A 186 -1.74 13.66 -9.58
CA LEU A 186 -1.27 13.63 -8.21
C LEU A 186 -0.30 14.81 -8.00
N VAL A 187 -0.40 15.46 -6.86
CA VAL A 187 0.53 16.50 -6.44
C VAL A 187 0.86 16.34 -4.96
N GLY A 188 2.05 16.71 -4.57
CA GLY A 188 2.43 16.68 -3.16
C GLY A 188 3.63 17.55 -2.87
N ALA A 189 3.78 17.89 -1.59
CA ALA A 189 4.91 18.65 -1.07
C ALA A 189 5.22 18.25 0.36
N GLY A 190 6.50 18.38 0.73
CA GLY A 190 7.00 18.19 2.08
C GLY A 190 7.92 19.32 2.51
N VAL A 191 7.91 19.67 3.79
CA VAL A 191 8.79 20.70 4.35
C VAL A 191 9.36 20.27 5.69
N ASN A 192 10.68 20.39 5.84
CA ASN A 192 11.40 20.22 7.10
C ASN A 192 11.35 21.55 7.85
N LEU A 193 10.47 21.68 8.86
CA LEU A 193 10.41 22.85 9.73
C LEU A 193 11.62 22.95 10.65
N SER A 194 12.15 21.81 11.05
CA SER A 194 13.40 21.64 11.79
C SER A 194 14.05 20.30 11.41
N PRO A 195 15.26 19.99 11.87
CA PRO A 195 15.85 18.65 11.70
C PRO A 195 14.99 17.53 12.31
N ALA A 196 14.18 17.87 13.32
CA ALA A 196 13.33 16.92 14.03
C ALA A 196 11.89 16.86 13.52
N LEU A 197 11.40 17.88 12.80
CA LEU A 197 9.98 18.01 12.44
C LEU A 197 9.79 18.23 10.95
N ARG A 198 9.02 17.32 10.32
CA ARG A 198 8.62 17.39 8.91
C ARG A 198 7.12 17.36 8.76
N LEU A 199 6.60 18.18 7.84
CA LEU A 199 5.21 18.17 7.40
C LEU A 199 5.15 17.76 5.93
N GLU A 200 4.15 16.96 5.58
CA GLU A 200 3.88 16.53 4.21
C GLU A 200 2.38 16.67 3.91
N ALA A 201 2.07 17.02 2.68
CA ALA A 201 0.70 17.08 2.18
C ALA A 201 0.67 16.71 0.70
N GLY A 202 -0.41 16.07 0.29
CA GLY A 202 -0.64 15.73 -1.11
C GLY A 202 -2.12 15.69 -1.45
N ALA A 203 -2.41 15.75 -2.73
CA ALA A 203 -3.76 15.68 -3.27
C ALA A 203 -3.76 14.88 -4.59
N ALA A 204 -4.87 14.22 -4.88
CA ALA A 204 -5.08 13.57 -6.15
C ALA A 204 -6.51 13.76 -6.68
N ASN A 205 -6.62 13.75 -8.02
CA ASN A 205 -7.87 13.70 -8.75
C ASN A 205 -7.81 12.54 -9.73
N LEU A 206 -8.68 11.57 -9.54
CA LEU A 206 -8.75 10.34 -10.30
C LEU A 206 -10.04 10.35 -11.12
N ASP A 207 -9.90 10.32 -12.44
CA ASP A 207 -11.01 10.08 -13.36
C ASP A 207 -11.20 8.57 -13.50
N LEU A 208 -12.32 8.03 -13.02
CA LEU A 208 -12.66 6.62 -13.13
C LEU A 208 -13.56 6.31 -14.33
N GLY A 209 -13.95 7.34 -15.08
CA GLY A 209 -14.86 7.20 -16.21
C GLY A 209 -16.30 6.88 -15.83
N PRO A 210 -17.14 6.54 -16.80
CA PRO A 210 -18.52 6.11 -16.55
C PRO A 210 -18.50 4.79 -15.78
N GLY A 211 -19.39 4.67 -14.80
CA GLY A 211 -19.42 3.58 -13.83
C GLY A 211 -19.35 2.19 -14.47
N SER A 212 -18.44 1.37 -13.97
CA SER A 212 -17.97 0.13 -14.60
C SER A 212 -18.86 -1.11 -14.38
N ARG A 213 -20.17 -0.96 -14.06
CA ARG A 213 -21.00 -2.12 -13.75
C ARG A 213 -22.27 -2.22 -14.60
N PRO A 214 -22.61 -3.44 -15.07
CA PRO A 214 -23.71 -3.66 -16.02
C PRO A 214 -25.11 -3.30 -15.51
N TYR A 215 -25.35 -3.19 -14.21
CA TYR A 215 -26.64 -2.75 -13.66
C TYR A 215 -26.78 -1.24 -13.49
N ILE A 216 -25.71 -0.49 -13.79
CA ILE A 216 -25.74 0.98 -13.88
C ILE A 216 -25.67 1.38 -15.37
N SER A 217 -25.76 0.43 -16.28
CA SER A 217 -25.73 0.66 -17.72
C SER A 217 -26.80 1.66 -18.14
N GLY A 218 -26.39 2.66 -18.88
CA GLY A 218 -27.26 3.71 -19.39
C GLY A 218 -27.28 4.99 -18.55
N ARG A 219 -26.54 5.11 -17.45
CA ARG A 219 -26.33 6.38 -16.76
C ARG A 219 -25.08 7.07 -17.31
N GLU A 220 -25.27 8.24 -17.86
CA GLU A 220 -24.17 9.09 -18.36
C GLU A 220 -23.58 9.87 -17.18
N GLY A 221 -22.28 9.90 -17.10
CA GLY A 221 -21.53 10.71 -16.11
C GLY A 221 -20.25 10.01 -15.66
N ASP A 222 -19.17 10.76 -15.66
CA ASP A 222 -17.88 10.27 -15.19
C ASP A 222 -17.81 10.33 -13.66
N ILE A 223 -17.26 9.26 -13.08
CA ILE A 223 -17.01 9.15 -11.65
C ILE A 223 -15.62 9.69 -11.35
N TYR A 224 -15.55 10.67 -10.45
CA TYR A 224 -14.30 11.25 -9.97
C TYR A 224 -14.07 10.89 -8.52
N THR A 225 -12.86 10.43 -8.20
CA THR A 225 -12.37 10.31 -6.83
C THR A 225 -11.34 11.40 -6.58
N ARG A 226 -11.55 12.19 -5.54
CA ARG A 226 -10.68 13.30 -5.15
C ARG A 226 -10.35 13.20 -3.68
N GLY A 227 -9.14 13.57 -3.31
CA GLY A 227 -8.79 13.55 -1.90
C GLY A 227 -7.47 14.24 -1.62
N VAL A 228 -7.20 14.29 -0.33
CA VAL A 228 -5.97 14.85 0.24
C VAL A 228 -5.42 13.91 1.29
N SER A 229 -4.08 13.88 1.42
CA SER A 229 -3.37 13.23 2.51
C SER A 229 -2.45 14.22 3.18
N GLY A 230 -2.25 14.09 4.48
CA GLY A 230 -1.31 14.89 5.24
C GLY A 230 -0.60 14.06 6.28
N ARG A 231 0.66 14.40 6.56
CA ARG A 231 1.51 13.71 7.52
C ARG A 231 2.35 14.69 8.33
N VAL A 232 2.45 14.42 9.61
CA VAL A 232 3.37 15.11 10.53
C VAL A 232 4.33 14.07 11.08
N MET A 233 5.63 14.30 10.95
CA MET A 233 6.67 13.41 11.44
C MET A 233 7.58 14.13 12.42
N TRP A 234 7.84 13.49 13.56
CA TRP A 234 8.82 13.90 14.52
C TRP A 234 9.88 12.82 14.72
N ARG A 235 11.15 13.25 14.83
CA ARG A 235 12.32 12.38 15.01
C ARG A 235 13.22 12.92 16.09
N HIS A 236 13.84 12.02 16.84
CA HIS A 236 14.82 12.38 17.85
C HIS A 236 15.90 11.31 17.95
N GLY A 237 17.15 11.75 18.21
CA GLY A 237 18.28 10.87 18.43
C GLY A 237 18.79 10.19 17.15
N VAL A 238 19.27 8.95 17.29
CA VAL A 238 19.82 8.17 16.19
C VAL A 238 18.71 7.60 15.29
N PRO A 239 19.00 7.30 14.00
CA PRO A 239 18.05 6.63 13.13
C PRO A 239 17.53 5.32 13.73
N VAL A 240 16.22 5.10 13.65
CA VAL A 240 15.60 3.85 14.15
C VAL A 240 15.86 2.68 13.21
N GLY A 241 16.14 2.97 11.95
CA GLY A 241 16.38 1.97 10.90
C GLY A 241 15.08 1.37 10.34
N ALA A 242 15.22 0.69 9.22
CA ALA A 242 14.14 -0.14 8.67
C ALA A 242 14.22 -1.51 9.36
N ASN A 243 13.12 -1.97 9.86
CA ASN A 243 13.04 -3.23 10.58
C ASN A 243 11.93 -4.08 10.01
N VAL A 244 11.69 -5.21 10.65
CA VAL A 244 10.53 -6.04 10.34
C VAL A 244 9.28 -5.20 10.41
N ASP A 245 8.62 -5.05 9.28
CA ASP A 245 7.49 -4.15 9.14
C ASP A 245 6.24 -4.71 9.80
N LEU A 246 5.55 -3.87 10.52
CA LEU A 246 4.26 -4.20 11.13
C LEU A 246 3.16 -4.44 10.08
N ALA A 247 3.33 -3.85 8.90
CA ALA A 247 2.39 -3.94 7.78
C ALA A 247 2.89 -4.88 6.66
N LEU A 248 3.81 -5.78 6.96
CA LEU A 248 4.59 -6.54 6.00
C LEU A 248 3.75 -7.25 4.93
N TYR A 249 2.60 -7.76 5.29
CA TYR A 249 1.71 -8.52 4.40
C TYR A 249 0.38 -7.84 4.10
N GLU A 250 0.20 -6.63 4.51
CA GLU A 250 -0.95 -5.83 4.10
C GLU A 250 -0.72 -5.15 2.74
N GLY A 251 0.12 -5.78 1.91
CA GLY A 251 0.47 -5.25 0.59
C GLY A 251 1.40 -4.04 0.67
N ASP A 252 2.26 -3.96 1.70
CA ASP A 252 3.27 -2.91 1.75
C ASP A 252 4.32 -3.15 0.66
N PRO A 253 4.30 -2.34 -0.33
CA PRO A 253 5.11 -2.48 -1.51
C PRO A 253 6.56 -2.03 -1.29
N THR A 254 6.87 -1.32 -0.19
CA THR A 254 8.24 -0.89 0.14
C THR A 254 9.05 -2.01 0.78
N PHE A 255 8.39 -3.08 1.16
CA PHE A 255 9.04 -4.19 1.86
C PHE A 255 10.26 -4.75 1.13
N PHE A 256 10.10 -5.10 -0.16
CA PHE A 256 11.19 -5.68 -0.93
C PHE A 256 12.40 -4.76 -1.03
N GLU A 257 12.20 -3.45 -1.12
CA GLU A 257 13.29 -2.49 -1.22
C GLU A 257 13.95 -2.24 0.13
N ARG A 258 13.19 -2.10 1.18
CA ARG A 258 13.72 -1.94 2.54
C ARG A 258 14.52 -3.15 2.98
N PHE A 259 14.06 -4.34 2.63
CA PHE A 259 14.77 -5.57 2.95
C PHE A 259 16.11 -5.69 2.21
N PHE A 260 16.27 -5.09 1.04
CA PHE A 260 17.53 -5.09 0.30
C PHE A 260 18.67 -4.30 0.97
N ALA A 261 18.37 -3.29 1.75
CA ALA A 261 19.41 -2.57 2.47
C ALA A 261 19.76 -3.32 3.76
N PRO A 262 21.04 -3.64 4.02
CA PRO A 262 21.45 -4.15 5.33
C PRO A 262 20.98 -3.19 6.41
N ASP A 263 20.48 -3.75 7.51
CA ASP A 263 20.00 -2.93 8.60
C ASP A 263 21.18 -2.35 9.39
N VAL A 264 21.16 -1.07 9.67
CA VAL A 264 22.22 -0.38 10.40
C VAL A 264 21.76 -0.12 11.83
N TYR A 265 22.53 -0.61 12.78
CA TYR A 265 22.26 -0.47 14.22
C TYR A 265 23.25 0.49 14.90
N PRO A 266 23.18 1.79 14.67
CA PRO A 266 23.97 2.74 15.43
C PRO A 266 23.57 2.66 16.92
N GLY A 267 24.54 2.66 17.83
CA GLY A 267 24.27 2.70 19.28
C GLY A 267 23.49 3.96 19.67
N GLY A 268 22.82 3.92 20.83
CA GLY A 268 22.10 5.04 21.40
C GLY A 268 20.58 4.98 21.23
N PHE A 269 19.92 6.05 21.70
CA PHE A 269 18.47 6.18 21.67
C PHE A 269 18.02 6.89 20.39
N GLY A 270 16.97 6.35 19.78
CA GLY A 270 16.25 6.96 18.65
C GLY A 270 14.74 6.85 18.82
N ALA A 271 14.02 7.84 18.35
CA ALA A 271 12.57 7.86 18.33
C ALA A 271 12.04 8.45 17.01
N HIS A 272 11.00 7.85 16.49
CA HIS A 272 10.24 8.32 15.32
C HIS A 272 8.76 8.21 15.61
N VAL A 273 8.02 9.31 15.43
CA VAL A 273 6.56 9.35 15.55
C VAL A 273 5.99 9.99 14.30
N ALA A 274 5.02 9.37 13.69
CA ALA A 274 4.29 9.92 12.55
C ALA A 274 2.79 9.81 12.77
N LEU A 275 2.08 10.91 12.53
CA LEU A 275 0.63 10.97 12.45
C LEU A 275 0.24 11.30 11.00
N GLU A 276 -0.57 10.46 10.42
CA GLU A 276 -1.01 10.60 9.04
C GLU A 276 -2.53 10.52 8.94
N GLY A 277 -3.10 11.25 7.99
CA GLY A 277 -4.53 11.21 7.70
C GLY A 277 -4.81 11.38 6.22
N SER A 278 -5.86 10.73 5.75
CA SER A 278 -6.36 10.82 4.39
C SER A 278 -7.86 11.10 4.39
N TYR A 279 -8.28 12.03 3.55
CA TYR A 279 -9.67 12.31 3.25
C TYR A 279 -9.91 12.13 1.76
N VAL A 280 -10.90 11.31 1.41
CA VAL A 280 -11.24 10.98 0.03
C VAL A 280 -12.73 11.23 -0.19
N SER A 281 -13.09 11.76 -1.32
CA SER A 281 -14.48 11.88 -1.74
C SER A 281 -14.65 11.37 -3.16
N GLN A 282 -15.69 10.56 -3.37
CA GLN A 282 -16.07 10.03 -4.67
C GLN A 282 -17.45 10.51 -5.05
N GLN A 283 -17.66 10.81 -6.32
CA GLN A 283 -18.99 10.99 -6.87
C GLN A 283 -19.60 9.62 -7.17
N LEU A 284 -20.78 9.37 -6.64
CA LEU A 284 -21.53 8.15 -6.85
C LEU A 284 -22.89 8.50 -7.48
N PHE A 285 -23.50 7.57 -8.19
CA PHE A 285 -24.84 7.76 -8.70
C PHE A 285 -25.85 7.89 -7.56
N ASP A 286 -26.72 8.88 -7.65
CA ASP A 286 -27.82 9.10 -6.72
C ASP A 286 -29.06 8.36 -7.23
N SER A 287 -29.32 7.17 -6.68
CA SER A 287 -30.49 6.35 -7.06
C SER A 287 -31.82 6.89 -6.52
N ASP A 288 -31.79 7.79 -5.54
CA ASP A 288 -33.02 8.40 -5.00
C ASP A 288 -33.44 9.65 -5.79
N SER A 289 -32.56 10.18 -6.63
CA SER A 289 -32.88 11.33 -7.46
C SER A 289 -33.84 10.94 -8.59
N THR A 290 -34.82 11.79 -8.83
CA THR A 290 -35.70 11.69 -10.03
C THR A 290 -34.99 12.17 -11.29
N GLU A 291 -33.87 12.86 -11.15
CA GLU A 291 -33.04 13.32 -12.26
C GLU A 291 -32.12 12.20 -12.75
N TRP A 292 -32.19 11.89 -14.03
CA TRP A 292 -31.33 10.89 -14.65
C TRP A 292 -29.85 11.34 -14.61
N GLY A 293 -28.98 10.46 -14.11
CA GLY A 293 -27.54 10.77 -14.02
C GLY A 293 -27.16 11.69 -12.85
N ALA A 294 -28.06 11.99 -11.92
CA ALA A 294 -27.72 12.75 -10.72
C ALA A 294 -26.59 12.07 -9.95
N MET A 295 -25.67 12.89 -9.45
CA MET A 295 -24.46 12.45 -8.75
C MET A 295 -24.45 12.97 -7.33
N ARG A 296 -24.05 12.12 -6.40
CA ARG A 296 -23.89 12.45 -4.99
C ARG A 296 -22.49 12.20 -4.49
N LYS A 297 -22.03 12.99 -3.55
CA LYS A 297 -20.68 12.90 -2.99
C LYS A 297 -20.66 11.99 -1.77
N GLN A 298 -19.86 10.93 -1.84
CA GLN A 298 -19.56 10.08 -0.69
C GLN A 298 -18.17 10.41 -0.16
N ALA A 299 -18.09 10.75 1.13
CA ALA A 299 -16.82 11.01 1.81
C ALA A 299 -16.30 9.76 2.54
N ALA A 300 -14.98 9.68 2.61
CA ALA A 300 -14.25 8.62 3.29
C ALA A 300 -12.99 9.17 3.95
N HIS A 301 -12.61 8.62 5.09
CA HIS A 301 -11.41 9.07 5.81
C HIS A 301 -10.71 7.94 6.54
N ALA A 302 -9.42 8.12 6.71
CA ALA A 302 -8.56 7.22 7.44
C ALA A 302 -7.47 8.01 8.18
N ALA A 303 -6.98 7.46 9.28
CA ALA A 303 -5.86 8.03 10.04
C ALA A 303 -4.99 6.91 10.61
N ALA A 304 -3.67 7.17 10.71
CA ALA A 304 -2.71 6.26 11.31
C ALA A 304 -1.72 7.00 12.20
N LEU A 305 -1.35 6.38 13.31
CA LEU A 305 -0.29 6.79 14.21
C LEU A 305 0.78 5.70 14.25
N VAL A 306 1.98 6.05 13.84
CA VAL A 306 3.15 5.17 13.88
C VAL A 306 4.12 5.69 14.94
N THR A 307 4.61 4.79 15.78
CA THR A 307 5.66 5.08 16.76
C THR A 307 6.72 4.01 16.66
N ARG A 308 7.96 4.41 16.51
CA ARG A 308 9.13 3.53 16.52
C ARG A 308 10.15 4.08 17.51
N LEU A 309 10.59 3.24 18.41
CA LEU A 309 11.61 3.57 19.40
C LEU A 309 12.78 2.62 19.23
N LYS A 310 13.98 3.11 19.44
CA LYS A 310 15.19 2.31 19.41
C LYS A 310 16.02 2.63 20.65
N TRP A 311 16.55 1.60 21.26
CA TRP A 311 17.52 1.70 22.34
C TRP A 311 18.64 0.69 22.05
N ASP A 312 19.77 1.19 21.59
CA ASP A 312 20.89 0.39 21.10
C ASP A 312 20.43 -0.67 20.07
N ARG A 313 20.27 -1.91 20.49
CA ARG A 313 19.90 -3.07 19.65
C ARG A 313 18.43 -3.46 19.76
N LEU A 314 17.70 -2.91 20.72
CA LEU A 314 16.27 -3.14 20.90
C LEU A 314 15.48 -2.10 20.10
N ARG A 315 14.49 -2.56 19.34
CA ARG A 315 13.49 -1.69 18.71
C ARG A 315 12.09 -2.06 19.17
N LEU A 316 11.29 -1.05 19.40
CA LEU A 316 9.86 -1.17 19.72
C LEU A 316 9.05 -0.46 18.63
N HIS A 317 7.95 -1.07 18.25
CA HIS A 317 7.07 -0.61 17.18
C HIS A 317 5.65 -0.56 17.66
N ALA A 318 4.94 0.49 17.28
CA ALA A 318 3.50 0.56 17.45
C ALA A 318 2.88 1.21 16.22
N LEU A 319 1.76 0.65 15.78
CA LEU A 319 0.90 1.20 14.74
C LEU A 319 -0.54 1.15 15.26
N ALA A 320 -1.22 2.29 15.25
CA ALA A 320 -2.65 2.34 15.45
C ALA A 320 -3.29 3.02 14.23
N TYR A 321 -4.40 2.49 13.73
CA TYR A 321 -5.10 3.11 12.62
C TYR A 321 -6.62 2.99 12.74
N TYR A 322 -7.27 3.91 12.05
CA TYR A 322 -8.70 4.02 11.89
C TYR A 322 -9.03 4.18 10.41
N ARG A 323 -10.03 3.44 9.90
CA ARG A 323 -10.56 3.59 8.53
C ARG A 323 -12.08 3.52 8.54
N THR A 324 -12.73 4.43 7.81
CA THR A 324 -14.16 4.28 7.55
C THR A 324 -14.39 3.15 6.55
N PRO A 325 -15.53 2.42 6.61
CA PRO A 325 -15.88 1.42 5.61
C PRO A 325 -15.88 1.99 4.20
N SER A 326 -16.37 3.22 4.02
CA SER A 326 -16.32 3.94 2.75
C SER A 326 -14.88 4.13 2.24
N PHE A 327 -13.88 4.38 3.10
CA PHE A 327 -12.50 4.49 2.69
C PHE A 327 -11.96 3.18 2.11
N MET A 328 -12.27 2.05 2.75
CA MET A 328 -11.87 0.72 2.27
C MET A 328 -12.54 0.38 0.93
N VAL A 329 -13.79 0.76 0.77
CA VAL A 329 -14.60 0.49 -0.42
C VAL A 329 -14.22 1.40 -1.59
N LEU A 330 -13.97 2.69 -1.37
CA LEU A 330 -13.54 3.62 -2.42
C LEU A 330 -12.13 3.28 -2.96
N ALA A 331 -11.31 2.61 -2.16
CA ALA A 331 -10.03 2.06 -2.61
C ALA A 331 -10.21 0.76 -3.42
N ASN A 332 -11.42 0.16 -3.44
CA ASN A 332 -11.71 -1.10 -4.10
C ASN A 332 -12.84 -0.95 -5.13
N PRO A 333 -12.56 -1.00 -6.44
CA PRO A 333 -13.54 -0.81 -7.51
C PRO A 333 -14.57 -1.93 -7.61
N GLY A 334 -14.40 -2.99 -6.83
CA GLY A 334 -15.32 -4.13 -6.77
C GLY A 334 -16.65 -3.82 -6.09
N PHE A 335 -16.78 -2.74 -5.33
CA PHE A 335 -17.99 -2.42 -4.57
C PHE A 335 -18.98 -1.52 -5.32
N PRO A 336 -20.28 -1.55 -4.94
CA PRO A 336 -21.30 -0.72 -5.57
C PRO A 336 -20.97 0.77 -5.52
N LEU A 337 -21.18 1.45 -6.64
CA LEU A 337 -20.93 2.88 -6.80
C LEU A 337 -22.17 3.75 -6.59
N GLU A 338 -23.20 3.24 -5.89
CA GLU A 338 -24.43 3.97 -5.61
C GLU A 338 -24.41 4.60 -4.21
N SER A 339 -24.76 5.88 -4.13
CA SER A 339 -24.72 6.65 -2.88
C SER A 339 -25.75 6.20 -1.85
N THR A 340 -26.93 5.78 -2.30
CA THR A 340 -28.01 5.28 -1.45
C THR A 340 -27.64 4.07 -0.63
N LEU A 341 -26.72 3.24 -1.12
CA LEU A 341 -26.20 2.10 -0.38
C LEU A 341 -25.55 2.52 0.93
N TYR A 342 -24.79 3.64 0.93
CA TYR A 342 -24.08 4.10 2.13
C TYR A 342 -25.00 4.77 3.15
N GLU A 343 -26.11 5.38 2.72
CA GLU A 343 -27.09 6.01 3.61
C GLU A 343 -28.03 5.01 4.26
N GLN A 344 -28.31 3.92 3.54
CA GLN A 344 -29.15 2.84 4.01
C GLN A 344 -28.37 1.74 4.75
N MET A 345 -27.09 2.02 5.07
CA MET A 345 -26.23 1.11 5.82
C MET A 345 -25.86 1.66 7.19
N GLU A 346 -26.03 0.84 8.20
CA GLU A 346 -25.27 1.00 9.43
C GLU A 346 -23.82 0.61 9.15
N SER A 347 -22.88 1.49 9.48
CA SER A 347 -21.46 1.25 9.26
C SER A 347 -20.66 1.45 10.52
N LEU A 348 -19.73 0.52 10.78
CA LEU A 348 -18.75 0.65 11.85
C LEU A 348 -17.36 0.70 11.24
N ALA A 349 -16.57 1.66 11.69
CA ALA A 349 -15.19 1.84 11.23
C ALA A 349 -14.29 0.67 11.69
N GLU A 350 -13.24 0.43 10.92
CA GLU A 350 -12.14 -0.42 11.36
C GLU A 350 -11.24 0.36 12.31
N LEU A 351 -10.86 -0.31 13.40
CA LEU A 351 -9.88 0.15 14.38
C LEU A 351 -8.85 -0.94 14.56
N SER A 352 -7.58 -0.63 14.44
CA SER A 352 -6.51 -1.59 14.65
C SER A 352 -5.40 -1.00 15.51
N ALA A 353 -4.82 -1.84 16.34
CA ALA A 353 -3.63 -1.52 17.11
C ALA A 353 -2.65 -2.70 17.03
N THR A 354 -1.42 -2.40 16.66
CA THR A 354 -0.31 -3.35 16.58
C THR A 354 0.82 -2.86 17.45
N VAL A 355 1.44 -3.77 18.19
CA VAL A 355 2.68 -3.53 18.94
C VAL A 355 3.64 -4.66 18.68
N GLY A 356 4.94 -4.32 18.59
CA GLY A 356 5.98 -5.32 18.34
C GLY A 356 7.32 -4.87 18.87
N ALA A 357 8.25 -5.81 18.90
CA ALA A 357 9.62 -5.61 19.29
C ALA A 357 10.54 -6.50 18.47
N ASP A 358 11.73 -6.03 18.19
CA ASP A 358 12.82 -6.82 17.64
C ASP A 358 14.14 -6.48 18.34
N TYR A 359 15.08 -7.44 18.31
CA TYR A 359 16.38 -7.29 18.95
C TYR A 359 17.49 -7.81 18.04
N PHE A 360 18.50 -6.97 17.80
CA PHE A 360 19.64 -7.34 16.95
C PHE A 360 20.71 -8.11 17.70
N LEU A 361 20.90 -9.37 17.31
CA LEU A 361 21.97 -10.27 17.77
C LEU A 361 23.19 -10.08 16.86
N GLN A 362 24.04 -9.14 17.21
CA GLN A 362 25.16 -8.66 16.37
C GLN A 362 26.10 -9.80 15.93
N ASP A 363 26.45 -10.72 16.84
CA ASP A 363 27.42 -11.78 16.56
C ASP A 363 26.91 -12.77 15.49
N TRP A 364 25.60 -12.80 15.27
CA TRP A 364 24.96 -13.70 14.33
C TRP A 364 24.34 -12.97 13.12
N GLY A 365 24.35 -11.64 13.11
CA GLY A 365 23.64 -10.86 12.11
C GLY A 365 22.13 -11.16 12.06
N LEU A 366 21.56 -11.62 13.18
CA LEU A 366 20.18 -12.09 13.29
C LEU A 366 19.33 -11.11 14.09
N THR A 367 18.15 -10.79 13.58
CA THR A 367 17.17 -9.95 14.25
C THR A 367 15.86 -10.71 14.44
N PRO A 368 15.68 -11.46 15.55
CA PRO A 368 14.38 -12.00 15.91
C PRO A 368 13.43 -10.86 16.31
N GLY A 369 12.16 -11.03 15.98
CA GLY A 369 11.10 -10.10 16.32
C GLY A 369 9.78 -10.79 16.61
N PHE A 370 8.90 -10.05 17.26
CA PHE A 370 7.55 -10.48 17.57
C PHE A 370 6.59 -9.31 17.55
N LEU A 371 5.36 -9.53 17.07
CA LEU A 371 4.30 -8.53 17.14
C LEU A 371 2.94 -9.17 17.47
N VAL A 372 2.07 -8.34 18.02
CA VAL A 372 0.65 -8.65 18.25
C VAL A 372 -0.20 -7.54 17.68
N ARG A 373 -1.26 -7.89 16.98
CA ARG A 373 -2.27 -6.98 16.43
C ARG A 373 -3.65 -7.36 16.91
N VAL A 374 -4.43 -6.36 17.27
CA VAL A 374 -5.86 -6.47 17.56
C VAL A 374 -6.60 -5.56 16.61
N THR A 375 -7.56 -6.10 15.86
CA THR A 375 -8.37 -5.36 14.89
C THR A 375 -9.85 -5.55 15.17
N ALA A 376 -10.59 -4.46 15.36
CA ALA A 376 -12.04 -4.44 15.26
C ALA A 376 -12.38 -4.16 13.78
N PRO A 377 -12.80 -5.17 12.99
CA PRO A 377 -12.94 -5.03 11.54
C PRO A 377 -14.07 -4.06 11.16
N ALA A 378 -13.98 -3.47 9.98
CA ALA A 378 -15.06 -2.65 9.44
C ALA A 378 -16.32 -3.49 9.19
N THR A 379 -17.48 -2.88 9.41
CA THR A 379 -18.77 -3.55 9.21
C THR A 379 -19.70 -2.67 8.39
N LEU A 380 -20.43 -3.29 7.48
CA LEU A 380 -21.53 -2.70 6.74
C LEU A 380 -22.77 -3.58 6.96
N LYS A 381 -23.89 -2.99 7.32
CA LYS A 381 -25.17 -3.69 7.47
C LYS A 381 -26.25 -2.93 6.73
N SER A 382 -26.90 -3.57 5.78
CA SER A 382 -28.04 -2.96 5.08
C SER A 382 -29.24 -2.84 6.00
N LEU A 383 -29.87 -1.68 6.00
CA LEU A 383 -31.11 -1.43 6.73
C LEU A 383 -32.35 -1.86 5.92
N VAL A 384 -32.17 -2.11 4.63
CA VAL A 384 -33.22 -2.55 3.72
C VAL A 384 -32.79 -3.83 2.98
N PRO A 385 -33.72 -4.74 2.65
CA PRO A 385 -33.37 -5.92 1.85
C PRO A 385 -32.87 -5.51 0.47
N MET A 386 -31.70 -6.00 0.08
CA MET A 386 -31.11 -5.78 -1.24
C MET A 386 -31.09 -7.07 -2.05
N PRO A 387 -31.35 -7.03 -3.38
CA PRO A 387 -31.44 -8.25 -4.21
C PRO A 387 -30.16 -9.10 -4.24
N MET A 388 -29.00 -8.46 -3.99
CA MET A 388 -27.68 -9.13 -4.01
C MET A 388 -27.05 -9.29 -2.61
N TRP A 389 -27.79 -8.94 -1.56
CA TRP A 389 -27.31 -9.01 -0.19
C TRP A 389 -28.17 -10.00 0.58
N PRO A 390 -27.62 -11.02 1.23
CA PRO A 390 -28.45 -11.94 2.00
C PRO A 390 -29.06 -11.17 3.19
N ARG A 391 -30.28 -10.69 2.99
CA ARG A 391 -31.13 -9.99 3.97
C ARG A 391 -30.35 -8.97 4.82
N SER A 392 -30.60 -8.90 6.11
CA SER A 392 -29.97 -7.95 7.06
C SER A 392 -28.64 -8.43 7.65
N ASN A 393 -27.97 -9.37 7.01
CA ASN A 393 -26.70 -9.90 7.51
C ASN A 393 -25.60 -8.83 7.48
N PRO A 394 -24.86 -8.63 8.59
CA PRO A 394 -23.72 -7.73 8.58
C PRO A 394 -22.60 -8.26 7.69
N LEU A 395 -22.00 -7.39 6.90
CA LEU A 395 -20.80 -7.66 6.09
C LEU A 395 -19.57 -7.20 6.87
N ILE A 396 -18.65 -8.09 7.12
CA ILE A 396 -17.30 -7.78 7.64
C ILE A 396 -16.39 -7.52 6.47
N VAL A 397 -15.69 -6.38 6.49
CA VAL A 397 -14.69 -6.02 5.49
C VAL A 397 -13.30 -6.09 6.13
N ARG A 398 -12.39 -6.85 5.52
CA ARG A 398 -11.00 -7.01 5.93
C ARG A 398 -10.08 -6.55 4.80
N GLY A 399 -9.11 -5.72 5.13
CA GLY A 399 -8.22 -5.21 4.10
C GLY A 399 -8.98 -4.56 2.94
N THR A 400 -8.54 -4.78 1.70
CA THR A 400 -9.16 -4.21 0.49
C THR A 400 -9.98 -5.22 -0.32
N THR A 401 -9.86 -6.51 -0.04
CA THR A 401 -10.37 -7.56 -0.93
C THR A 401 -11.12 -8.70 -0.23
N SER A 402 -10.98 -8.84 1.07
CA SER A 402 -11.58 -9.95 1.82
C SER A 402 -12.82 -9.50 2.59
N TYR A 403 -13.90 -10.24 2.46
CA TYR A 403 -15.14 -9.98 3.19
C TYR A 403 -15.88 -11.28 3.52
N SER A 404 -16.68 -11.25 4.57
CA SER A 404 -17.60 -12.32 4.95
C SER A 404 -18.90 -11.75 5.49
N TYR A 405 -20.01 -12.46 5.28
CA TYR A 405 -21.29 -12.12 5.88
C TYR A 405 -21.41 -12.79 7.23
N LEU A 406 -21.79 -12.06 8.27
CA LEU A 406 -22.16 -12.69 9.54
C LEU A 406 -23.57 -13.28 9.47
N PRO A 407 -23.88 -14.30 10.26
CA PRO A 407 -25.26 -14.74 10.47
C PRO A 407 -26.15 -13.60 10.95
N GLU A 408 -27.45 -13.68 10.67
CA GLU A 408 -28.43 -12.66 11.09
C GLU A 408 -28.41 -12.50 12.63
N GLY A 409 -28.32 -11.26 13.09
CA GLY A 409 -28.23 -10.93 14.51
C GLY A 409 -26.86 -11.10 15.16
N ALA A 410 -25.87 -11.58 14.41
CA ALA A 410 -24.50 -11.66 14.93
C ALA A 410 -23.82 -10.29 14.89
N GLU A 411 -22.94 -10.05 15.86
CA GLU A 411 -22.12 -8.84 15.96
C GLU A 411 -20.66 -9.16 15.61
N ARG A 412 -19.93 -8.12 15.16
CA ARG A 412 -18.49 -8.25 14.87
C ARG A 412 -17.70 -8.55 16.15
N SER A 413 -16.70 -9.38 16.00
CA SER A 413 -15.74 -9.71 17.06
C SER A 413 -14.34 -9.21 16.73
N PRO A 414 -13.50 -8.88 17.71
CA PRO A 414 -12.11 -8.51 17.46
C PRO A 414 -11.32 -9.66 16.84
N ILE A 415 -10.45 -9.33 15.89
CA ILE A 415 -9.50 -10.25 15.27
C ILE A 415 -8.17 -10.09 16.01
N LEU A 416 -7.56 -11.19 16.40
CA LEU A 416 -6.26 -11.21 17.07
C LEU A 416 -5.23 -11.88 16.16
N THR A 417 -4.11 -11.19 15.91
CA THR A 417 -2.97 -11.74 15.16
C THR A 417 -1.71 -11.67 16.00
N ALA A 418 -0.95 -12.76 16.03
CA ALA A 418 0.39 -12.84 16.59
C ALA A 418 1.36 -13.26 15.49
N LYS A 419 2.52 -12.61 15.40
CA LYS A 419 3.54 -12.92 14.40
C LYS A 419 4.92 -12.97 15.04
N ALA A 420 5.68 -14.01 14.71
CA ALA A 420 7.10 -14.12 14.97
C ALA A 420 7.88 -13.91 13.67
N THR A 421 9.00 -13.21 13.75
CA THR A 421 9.85 -12.88 12.59
C THR A 421 11.30 -13.17 12.91
N ALA A 422 12.08 -13.48 11.90
CA ALA A 422 13.53 -13.61 12.00
C ALA A 422 14.16 -13.07 10.72
N ARG A 423 14.91 -11.97 10.83
CA ARG A 423 15.71 -11.43 9.75
C ARG A 423 17.17 -11.81 9.96
N TRP A 424 17.78 -12.39 8.96
CA TRP A 424 19.18 -12.78 8.98
C TRP A 424 19.92 -12.10 7.82
N ASP A 425 20.78 -11.14 8.16
CA ASP A 425 21.63 -10.43 7.19
C ASP A 425 22.93 -11.23 7.02
N LEU A 426 23.12 -11.80 5.83
CA LEU A 426 24.28 -12.61 5.43
C LEU A 426 25.34 -11.73 4.74
N GLY A 427 25.81 -10.71 5.42
CA GLY A 427 26.68 -9.67 4.88
C GLY A 427 25.91 -8.70 3.94
N GLU A 428 26.65 -8.10 2.98
CA GLU A 428 26.08 -7.13 2.05
C GLU A 428 25.40 -7.79 0.83
N VAL A 429 25.64 -9.07 0.63
CA VAL A 429 25.27 -9.80 -0.61
C VAL A 429 23.93 -10.51 -0.48
N ALA A 430 23.60 -11.01 0.71
CA ALA A 430 22.41 -11.83 0.88
C ALA A 430 21.67 -11.54 2.19
N GLY A 431 20.39 -11.86 2.22
CA GLY A 431 19.55 -11.80 3.42
C GLY A 431 18.40 -12.80 3.35
N VAL A 432 17.96 -13.21 4.52
CA VAL A 432 16.80 -14.10 4.71
C VAL A 432 15.84 -13.45 5.69
N LEU A 433 14.56 -13.45 5.38
CA LEU A 433 13.50 -13.13 6.33
C LEU A 433 12.53 -14.29 6.41
N ALA A 434 12.32 -14.80 7.60
CA ALA A 434 11.30 -15.81 7.90
C ALA A 434 10.23 -15.20 8.80
N GLU A 435 8.98 -15.60 8.59
CA GLU A 435 7.85 -15.22 9.39
C GLU A 435 6.90 -16.38 9.62
N LEU A 436 6.33 -16.41 10.80
CA LEU A 436 5.23 -17.31 11.16
C LEU A 436 4.15 -16.46 11.84
N PHE A 437 2.90 -16.64 11.45
CA PHE A 437 1.79 -15.96 12.09
C PHE A 437 0.64 -16.90 12.43
N TYR A 438 -0.09 -16.49 13.43
CA TYR A 438 -1.36 -17.07 13.82
C TYR A 438 -2.38 -15.94 13.96
N THR A 439 -3.51 -16.09 13.28
CA THR A 439 -4.65 -15.16 13.37
C THR A 439 -5.87 -15.92 13.83
N ARG A 440 -6.54 -15.40 14.85
CA ARG A 440 -7.88 -15.83 15.24
C ARG A 440 -8.88 -14.79 14.81
N ASP A 441 -9.72 -15.16 13.85
CA ASP A 441 -10.80 -14.33 13.31
C ASP A 441 -12.17 -14.97 13.55
N PRO A 442 -12.85 -14.59 14.64
CA PRO A 442 -14.17 -15.13 14.95
C PRO A 442 -15.27 -14.75 13.95
N ASN A 443 -14.96 -13.88 12.97
CA ASN A 443 -15.92 -13.44 11.95
C ASN A 443 -15.83 -14.24 10.65
N GLN A 444 -15.07 -15.32 10.62
CA GLN A 444 -14.96 -16.19 9.44
C GLN A 444 -16.23 -16.99 9.24
N THR A 445 -16.77 -16.93 8.04
CA THR A 445 -18.01 -17.62 7.66
C THR A 445 -17.91 -18.11 6.21
N THR A 446 -18.73 -19.10 5.90
CA THR A 446 -18.94 -19.62 4.56
C THR A 446 -20.42 -19.77 4.26
N PHE A 447 -20.76 -20.05 3.01
CA PHE A 447 -22.13 -20.38 2.63
C PHE A 447 -22.30 -21.91 2.61
N ALA A 448 -23.35 -22.38 3.27
CA ALA A 448 -23.81 -23.76 3.19
C ALA A 448 -25.28 -23.79 2.78
N ASN A 449 -25.74 -24.90 2.20
CA ASN A 449 -27.15 -25.10 1.94
C ASN A 449 -27.82 -25.66 3.20
N ASP A 450 -28.97 -25.10 3.57
CA ASP A 450 -29.82 -25.66 4.61
C ASP A 450 -30.59 -26.94 4.11
N ASP A 451 -31.38 -27.54 4.97
CA ASP A 451 -32.18 -28.74 4.65
C ASP A 451 -33.18 -28.52 3.51
N THR A 452 -33.47 -27.28 3.15
CA THR A 452 -34.37 -26.90 2.05
C THR A 452 -33.61 -26.55 0.78
N GLY A 453 -32.27 -26.58 0.78
CA GLY A 453 -31.39 -26.21 -0.33
C GLY A 453 -31.17 -24.70 -0.48
N VAL A 454 -31.59 -23.91 0.50
CA VAL A 454 -31.35 -22.47 0.53
C VAL A 454 -29.97 -22.18 1.10
N ALA A 455 -29.21 -21.29 0.43
CA ALA A 455 -27.91 -20.86 0.91
C ALA A 455 -28.04 -20.03 2.20
N VAL A 456 -27.38 -20.47 3.25
CA VAL A 456 -27.32 -19.82 4.55
C VAL A 456 -25.87 -19.56 4.96
N VAL A 457 -25.65 -18.51 5.74
CA VAL A 457 -24.34 -18.17 6.27
C VAL A 457 -24.07 -19.02 7.51
N VAL A 458 -22.97 -19.75 7.53
CA VAL A 458 -22.52 -20.57 8.66
C VAL A 458 -21.11 -20.16 9.08
N TRP A 459 -20.78 -20.39 10.35
CA TRP A 459 -19.42 -20.14 10.87
C TRP A 459 -18.43 -21.11 10.22
N ASP A 460 -17.25 -20.60 9.88
CA ASP A 460 -16.12 -21.36 9.37
C ASP A 460 -14.95 -21.42 10.38
N SER A 461 -13.85 -22.00 9.98
CA SER A 461 -12.65 -22.06 10.82
C SER A 461 -12.18 -20.65 11.17
N GLN A 462 -12.01 -20.39 12.45
CA GLN A 462 -11.62 -19.08 12.97
C GLN A 462 -10.09 -18.92 13.05
N ASP A 463 -9.36 -20.00 12.91
CA ASP A 463 -7.92 -20.03 13.13
C ASP A 463 -7.19 -20.11 11.77
N ILE A 464 -6.33 -19.12 11.53
CA ILE A 464 -5.49 -19.01 10.33
C ILE A 464 -4.04 -19.10 10.78
N VAL A 465 -3.31 -20.06 10.24
CA VAL A 465 -1.87 -20.21 10.45
C VAL A 465 -1.17 -20.05 9.11
N GLY A 466 -0.16 -19.23 9.07
CA GLY A 466 0.61 -18.99 7.85
C GLY A 466 2.06 -18.70 8.14
N GLY A 467 2.85 -18.64 7.10
CA GLY A 467 4.26 -18.33 7.20
C GLY A 467 4.86 -17.96 5.87
N ASN A 468 5.92 -17.17 5.91
CA ASN A 468 6.60 -16.64 4.76
C ASN A 468 8.08 -16.79 4.89
N LEU A 469 8.74 -17.09 3.78
CA LEU A 469 10.19 -17.13 3.67
C LEU A 469 10.60 -16.28 2.47
N LEU A 470 11.35 -15.22 2.73
CA LEU A 470 11.96 -14.39 1.72
C LEU A 470 13.47 -14.59 1.76
N PHE A 471 14.03 -14.94 0.62
CA PHE A 471 15.47 -14.98 0.39
C PHE A 471 15.83 -13.95 -0.68
N GLN A 472 16.89 -13.19 -0.45
CA GLN A 472 17.35 -12.16 -1.37
C GLN A 472 18.86 -12.23 -1.59
N VAL A 473 19.28 -11.93 -2.81
CA VAL A 473 20.68 -11.84 -3.20
C VAL A 473 20.88 -10.56 -4.03
N ARG A 474 22.02 -9.90 -3.83
CA ARG A 474 22.49 -8.73 -4.59
C ARG A 474 23.77 -9.05 -5.33
N PHE A 475 23.89 -8.50 -6.53
CA PHE A 475 25.09 -8.60 -7.35
C PHE A 475 25.52 -7.25 -7.86
#